data_605a605403f1b6ccd1a25edab3df4a0e
#
_entry.id   605a605403f1b6ccd1a25edab3df4a0e
#
_cell.length_a   1.000
_cell.length_b   1.000
_cell.length_c   1.000
_cell.angle_alpha   90.00
_cell.angle_beta   90.00
_cell.angle_gamma   90.00
#
_symmetry.space_group_name_H-M   'P 1'
#
loop_
_entity.id
_entity.type
_entity.pdbx_description
1 polymer ?
#
loop_
_entity_poly.entity_id
_entity_poly.type
_entity_poly.pdbx_seq_one_letter_code
_entity_poly.pdbx_strand_id
1 'polypeptide(L)'
;MRISTNRVVLILALLGMVGLAMLARSLYLSESTDIQQAFHTEVDQYAVAFEREVLLNLEILYALNQALATADSIDPDVFNRVTRGILRRSPAIQAFAWAPLTHRSERPALEAGLQQLVPGLVINERNAAGEIVPADDREWYVPVALIEPMASNQVALGYDLGSERRRLSALLEARDTGRLVATAGIRLVQEPENQQGFLVFSPLYHGEPADQDQRRQQLRGFFNGVFRVGELFNQSIGLTASGEICLRIVDRTTGQDEILLESIPPGIDLWHMPWRYESKVFDVAGRQWLIEAVPAHGFVVSQRGYLPWLVLGTGLLFICLLSGYVIATLRRNEELQAARDQLEHISLTDGLTGLANRRHFDQHLAQEWARAQREGISVSLIMIDIDHFKSYNDEYGHPAGDQCLRRVAEALQGMAQRPLDLVARYGGEEFAIILPQTQQPLQVAEQCRQAVEALQLPHAFSEAAKVITISAGVCTRMPGVADRPEALTEGADHALYEAKETGRNRVKSCARPD
;
A
#
# COMPACT_ATOMS: atom_id res chain seq x y z
N MET A 1 31.96 18.08 -4.21
CA MET A 1 31.64 16.71 -3.77
C MET A 1 30.70 16.09 -4.82
N ARG A 2 31.25 15.33 -5.79
CA ARG A 2 30.42 14.67 -6.84
C ARG A 2 29.73 13.47 -6.19
N ILE A 3 28.43 13.54 -5.97
CA ILE A 3 27.62 12.37 -5.56
C ILE A 3 27.75 11.36 -6.70
N SER A 4 28.23 10.14 -6.43
CA SER A 4 28.33 9.13 -7.48
C SER A 4 26.93 8.86 -8.05
N THR A 5 26.82 8.76 -9.36
CA THR A 5 25.55 8.59 -10.10
C THR A 5 24.74 7.38 -9.56
N ASN A 6 25.42 6.34 -9.13
CA ASN A 6 24.83 5.17 -8.47
C ASN A 6 24.11 5.52 -7.15
N ARG A 7 24.61 6.49 -6.37
CA ARG A 7 23.94 6.95 -5.14
C ARG A 7 22.64 7.69 -5.44
N VAL A 8 22.61 8.47 -6.52
CA VAL A 8 21.37 9.17 -6.96
C VAL A 8 20.30 8.18 -7.36
N VAL A 9 20.65 7.16 -8.16
CA VAL A 9 19.71 6.09 -8.56
C VAL A 9 19.18 5.34 -7.34
N LEU A 10 20.05 5.04 -6.37
CA LEU A 10 19.68 4.34 -5.15
C LEU A 10 18.73 5.17 -4.27
N ILE A 11 18.96 6.48 -4.15
CA ILE A 11 18.06 7.40 -3.43
C ILE A 11 16.69 7.47 -4.10
N LEU A 12 16.65 7.61 -5.43
CA LEU A 12 15.39 7.65 -6.17
C LEU A 12 14.61 6.33 -6.07
N ALA A 13 15.31 5.19 -6.13
CA ALA A 13 14.68 3.89 -5.92
C ALA A 13 14.11 3.76 -4.50
N LEU A 14 14.84 4.22 -3.48
CA LEU A 14 14.37 4.21 -2.10
C LEU A 14 13.13 5.09 -1.91
N LEU A 15 13.13 6.29 -2.47
CA LEU A 15 11.96 7.18 -2.44
C LEU A 15 10.75 6.56 -3.16
N GLY A 16 10.99 5.92 -4.30
CA GLY A 16 9.97 5.14 -5.02
C GLY A 16 9.39 4.01 -4.19
N MET A 17 10.23 3.24 -3.48
CA MET A 17 9.78 2.16 -2.59
C MET A 17 8.96 2.69 -1.41
N VAL A 18 9.35 3.81 -0.81
CA VAL A 18 8.58 4.46 0.27
C VAL A 18 7.22 4.92 -0.25
N GLY A 19 7.17 5.59 -1.40
CA GLY A 19 5.91 6.02 -2.02
C GLY A 19 4.99 4.84 -2.34
N LEU A 20 5.56 3.75 -2.89
CA LEU A 20 4.82 2.53 -3.19
C LEU A 20 4.27 1.85 -1.92
N ALA A 21 5.07 1.78 -0.85
CA ALA A 21 4.63 1.24 0.43
C ALA A 21 3.50 2.07 1.04
N MET A 22 3.58 3.41 0.95
CA MET A 22 2.50 4.30 1.39
C MET A 22 1.21 4.09 0.58
N LEU A 23 1.31 3.94 -0.73
CA LEU A 23 0.16 3.66 -1.61
C LEU A 23 -0.48 2.31 -1.27
N ALA A 24 0.32 1.25 -1.17
CA ALA A 24 -0.18 -0.08 -0.81
C ALA A 24 -0.84 -0.08 0.58
N ARG A 25 -0.25 0.64 1.55
CA ARG A 25 -0.84 0.83 2.87
C ARG A 25 -2.16 1.60 2.81
N SER A 26 -2.23 2.66 2.01
CA SER A 26 -3.48 3.44 1.83
C SER A 26 -4.60 2.58 1.25
N LEU A 27 -4.30 1.77 0.23
CA LEU A 27 -5.25 0.82 -0.36
C LEU A 27 -5.70 -0.23 0.67
N TYR A 28 -4.76 -0.78 1.45
CA TYR A 28 -5.08 -1.75 2.50
C TYR A 28 -6.00 -1.17 3.58
N LEU A 29 -5.77 0.08 4.00
CA LEU A 29 -6.61 0.76 5.00
C LEU A 29 -7.99 1.11 4.43
N SER A 30 -8.06 1.58 3.17
CA SER A 30 -9.32 1.84 2.49
C SER A 30 -10.16 0.57 2.40
N GLU A 31 -9.58 -0.54 1.93
CA GLU A 31 -10.24 -1.84 1.84
C GLU A 31 -10.71 -2.33 3.22
N SER A 32 -9.91 -2.12 4.28
CA SER A 32 -10.31 -2.46 5.64
C SER A 32 -11.53 -1.66 6.12
N THR A 33 -11.61 -0.38 5.73
CA THR A 33 -12.79 0.46 6.04
C THR A 33 -14.03 -0.02 5.29
N ASP A 34 -13.88 -0.38 4.02
CA ASP A 34 -14.97 -0.88 3.20
C ASP A 34 -15.51 -2.21 3.74
N ILE A 35 -14.63 -3.13 4.15
CA ILE A 35 -14.99 -4.41 4.78
C ILE A 35 -15.72 -4.15 6.11
N GLN A 36 -15.24 -3.21 6.92
CA GLN A 36 -15.90 -2.85 8.18
C GLN A 36 -17.30 -2.28 7.94
N GLN A 37 -17.45 -1.43 6.94
CA GLN A 37 -18.75 -0.86 6.59
C GLN A 37 -19.71 -1.92 6.04
N ALA A 38 -19.23 -2.84 5.23
CA ALA A 38 -20.03 -3.99 4.76
C ALA A 38 -20.49 -4.85 5.94
N PHE A 39 -19.61 -5.13 6.89
CA PHE A 39 -19.92 -5.86 8.13
C PHE A 39 -21.02 -5.15 8.94
N HIS A 40 -20.89 -3.83 9.18
CA HIS A 40 -21.92 -3.06 9.90
C HIS A 40 -23.27 -3.12 9.19
N THR A 41 -23.25 -2.97 7.86
CA THR A 41 -24.47 -3.02 7.05
C THR A 41 -25.15 -4.39 7.15
N GLU A 42 -24.39 -5.47 7.13
CA GLU A 42 -24.93 -6.84 7.24
C GLU A 42 -25.53 -7.09 8.64
N VAL A 43 -24.85 -6.63 9.70
CA VAL A 43 -25.38 -6.73 11.08
C VAL A 43 -26.66 -5.91 11.24
N ASP A 44 -26.73 -4.70 10.69
CA ASP A 44 -27.95 -3.89 10.71
C ASP A 44 -29.10 -4.57 9.94
N GLN A 45 -28.82 -5.24 8.83
CA GLN A 45 -29.81 -6.04 8.11
C GLN A 45 -30.34 -7.21 8.95
N TYR A 46 -29.45 -7.88 9.70
CA TYR A 46 -29.86 -8.94 10.64
C TYR A 46 -30.75 -8.38 11.76
N ALA A 47 -30.40 -7.22 12.31
CA ALA A 47 -31.21 -6.56 13.33
C ALA A 47 -32.62 -6.22 12.81
N VAL A 48 -32.71 -5.65 11.62
CA VAL A 48 -33.99 -5.31 10.98
C VAL A 48 -34.83 -6.57 10.68
N ALA A 49 -34.19 -7.64 10.19
CA ALA A 49 -34.87 -8.90 9.92
C ALA A 49 -35.42 -9.54 11.19
N PHE A 50 -34.62 -9.52 12.28
CA PHE A 50 -35.01 -10.05 13.58
C PHE A 50 -36.13 -9.21 14.22
N GLU A 51 -36.00 -7.88 14.25
CA GLU A 51 -37.06 -6.96 14.72
C GLU A 51 -38.37 -7.20 13.98
N ARG A 52 -38.33 -7.30 12.66
CA ARG A 52 -39.51 -7.58 11.85
C ARG A 52 -40.17 -8.91 12.21
N GLU A 53 -39.39 -9.97 12.42
CA GLU A 53 -39.89 -11.28 12.81
C GLU A 53 -40.57 -11.22 14.19
N VAL A 54 -39.92 -10.55 15.17
CA VAL A 54 -40.51 -10.30 16.49
C VAL A 54 -41.82 -9.55 16.38
N LEU A 55 -41.86 -8.43 15.66
CA LEU A 55 -43.08 -7.61 15.50
C LEU A 55 -44.22 -8.41 14.85
N LEU A 56 -43.95 -9.21 13.83
CA LEU A 56 -44.98 -10.05 13.19
C LEU A 56 -45.58 -11.03 14.20
N ASN A 57 -44.76 -11.64 15.06
CA ASN A 57 -45.24 -12.57 16.06
C ASN A 57 -46.02 -11.87 17.21
N LEU A 58 -45.63 -10.63 17.56
CA LEU A 58 -46.37 -9.80 18.52
C LEU A 58 -47.77 -9.38 17.97
N GLU A 59 -47.85 -9.01 16.71
CA GLU A 59 -49.11 -8.68 16.03
C GLU A 59 -50.06 -9.89 15.99
N ILE A 60 -49.54 -11.11 15.81
CA ILE A 60 -50.34 -12.32 15.88
C ILE A 60 -50.92 -12.51 17.29
N LEU A 61 -50.15 -12.29 18.36
CA LEU A 61 -50.63 -12.37 19.72
C LEU A 61 -51.71 -11.32 20.02
N TYR A 62 -51.49 -10.09 19.54
CA TYR A 62 -52.45 -9.00 19.66
C TYR A 62 -53.79 -9.32 18.94
N ALA A 63 -53.73 -9.79 17.71
CA ALA A 63 -54.91 -10.19 16.93
C ALA A 63 -55.66 -11.36 17.59
N LEU A 64 -54.94 -12.35 18.16
CA LEU A 64 -55.54 -13.44 18.91
C LEU A 64 -56.29 -12.91 20.14
N ASN A 65 -55.68 -12.00 20.89
CA ASN A 65 -56.32 -11.39 22.07
C ASN A 65 -57.63 -10.67 21.66
N GLN A 66 -57.60 -9.85 20.60
CA GLN A 66 -58.77 -9.14 20.10
C GLN A 66 -59.87 -10.09 19.62
N ALA A 67 -59.53 -11.18 18.93
CA ALA A 67 -60.47 -12.18 18.45
C ALA A 67 -61.21 -12.92 19.60
N LEU A 68 -60.54 -13.14 20.71
CA LEU A 68 -61.09 -13.84 21.87
C LEU A 68 -61.69 -12.88 22.92
N ALA A 69 -61.45 -11.56 22.81
CA ALA A 69 -61.93 -10.55 23.76
C ALA A 69 -63.44 -10.42 23.78
N THR A 70 -64.13 -10.72 22.68
CA THR A 70 -65.57 -10.55 22.50
C THR A 70 -66.41 -11.60 23.23
N ALA A 71 -65.82 -12.69 23.70
CA ALA A 71 -66.54 -13.75 24.40
C ALA A 71 -66.51 -13.54 25.92
N ASP A 72 -67.60 -13.75 26.61
CA ASP A 72 -67.67 -13.65 28.10
C ASP A 72 -66.82 -14.68 28.81
N SER A 73 -66.59 -15.85 28.19
CA SER A 73 -65.67 -16.88 28.66
C SER A 73 -64.84 -17.42 27.53
N ILE A 74 -63.59 -17.80 27.81
CA ILE A 74 -62.70 -18.41 26.82
C ILE A 74 -63.06 -19.88 26.70
N ASP A 75 -63.68 -20.26 25.60
CA ASP A 75 -63.99 -21.65 25.29
C ASP A 75 -62.72 -22.40 24.90
N PRO A 76 -62.39 -23.50 25.60
CA PRO A 76 -61.15 -24.27 25.36
C PRO A 76 -61.07 -24.83 23.93
N ASP A 77 -62.18 -25.25 23.32
CA ASP A 77 -62.18 -25.83 21.97
C ASP A 77 -61.95 -24.74 20.89
N VAL A 78 -62.51 -23.55 21.12
CA VAL A 78 -62.27 -22.38 20.26
C VAL A 78 -60.82 -21.92 20.36
N PHE A 79 -60.32 -21.79 21.61
CA PHE A 79 -58.91 -21.42 21.87
C PHE A 79 -57.98 -22.39 21.17
N ASN A 80 -58.11 -23.70 21.40
CA ASN A 80 -57.24 -24.72 20.84
C ASN A 80 -57.30 -24.74 19.30
N ARG A 81 -58.46 -24.55 18.70
CA ARG A 81 -58.62 -24.56 17.25
C ARG A 81 -57.94 -23.38 16.60
N VAL A 82 -58.09 -22.17 17.14
CA VAL A 82 -57.51 -20.94 16.61
C VAL A 82 -56.01 -20.95 16.80
N THR A 83 -55.51 -21.21 17.99
CA THR A 83 -54.11 -21.21 18.33
C THR A 83 -53.32 -22.27 17.58
N ARG A 84 -53.85 -23.51 17.44
CA ARG A 84 -53.23 -24.58 16.66
C ARG A 84 -53.07 -24.22 15.19
N GLY A 85 -54.03 -23.50 14.62
CA GLY A 85 -53.96 -22.99 13.23
C GLY A 85 -52.81 -21.99 13.03
N ILE A 86 -52.57 -21.15 14.02
CA ILE A 86 -51.49 -20.15 14.04
C ILE A 86 -50.14 -20.80 14.23
N LEU A 87 -49.98 -21.66 15.26
CA LEU A 87 -48.72 -22.32 15.62
C LEU A 87 -48.11 -23.15 14.48
N ARG A 88 -48.96 -23.75 13.64
CA ARG A 88 -48.48 -24.45 12.43
C ARG A 88 -47.78 -23.54 11.43
N ARG A 89 -48.10 -22.23 11.42
CA ARG A 89 -47.57 -21.24 10.48
C ARG A 89 -46.47 -20.37 11.05
N SER A 90 -46.37 -20.34 12.39
CA SER A 90 -45.42 -19.49 13.12
C SER A 90 -44.62 -20.35 14.11
N PRO A 91 -43.63 -21.11 13.64
CA PRO A 91 -42.85 -22.03 14.49
C PRO A 91 -42.00 -21.32 15.54
N ALA A 92 -41.79 -20.01 15.43
CA ALA A 92 -41.10 -19.20 16.46
C ALA A 92 -41.91 -19.09 17.76
N ILE A 93 -43.22 -19.27 17.66
CA ILE A 93 -44.10 -19.28 18.84
C ILE A 93 -44.14 -20.69 19.41
N GLN A 94 -43.57 -20.83 20.60
CA GLN A 94 -43.55 -22.12 21.31
C GLN A 94 -44.91 -22.53 21.78
N ALA A 95 -45.67 -21.60 22.33
CA ALA A 95 -47.01 -21.83 22.83
C ALA A 95 -47.82 -20.52 22.94
N PHE A 96 -49.13 -20.68 22.87
CA PHE A 96 -50.07 -19.68 23.39
C PHE A 96 -50.73 -20.21 24.65
N ALA A 97 -50.96 -19.34 25.65
CA ALA A 97 -51.66 -19.71 26.83
C ALA A 97 -52.67 -18.63 27.27
N TRP A 98 -53.72 -19.05 27.93
CA TRP A 98 -54.64 -18.24 28.67
C TRP A 98 -54.44 -18.40 30.15
N ALA A 99 -54.28 -17.31 30.89
CA ALA A 99 -54.11 -17.28 32.33
C ALA A 99 -55.09 -16.27 32.93
N PRO A 100 -56.18 -16.74 33.52
CA PRO A 100 -57.19 -15.90 34.17
C PRO A 100 -56.64 -15.26 35.46
N LEU A 101 -57.06 -14.02 35.73
CA LEU A 101 -56.91 -13.48 37.08
C LEU A 101 -57.86 -14.24 37.99
N THR A 102 -57.35 -14.96 39.01
CA THR A 102 -58.09 -15.86 39.87
C THR A 102 -57.95 -15.39 41.32
N HIS A 103 -59.08 -14.97 41.92
CA HIS A 103 -59.08 -14.62 43.33
C HIS A 103 -59.02 -15.90 44.22
N ARG A 104 -58.54 -15.75 45.44
CA ARG A 104 -58.44 -16.83 46.40
C ARG A 104 -59.74 -17.65 46.55
N SER A 105 -60.89 -16.97 46.54
CA SER A 105 -62.22 -17.59 46.60
C SER A 105 -62.57 -18.45 45.39
N GLU A 106 -61.98 -18.17 44.24
CA GLU A 106 -62.22 -18.85 42.96
C GLU A 106 -61.25 -20.00 42.70
N ARG A 107 -60.16 -20.06 43.46
CA ARG A 107 -59.13 -21.10 43.34
C ARG A 107 -59.67 -22.51 43.30
N PRO A 108 -60.57 -22.95 44.23
CA PRO A 108 -61.10 -24.33 44.23
C PRO A 108 -61.87 -24.67 42.95
N ALA A 109 -62.63 -23.71 42.42
CA ALA A 109 -63.40 -23.92 41.20
C ALA A 109 -62.50 -24.06 39.95
N LEU A 110 -61.43 -23.26 39.86
CA LEU A 110 -60.46 -23.37 38.78
C LEU A 110 -59.68 -24.67 38.87
N GLU A 111 -59.21 -25.07 40.08
CA GLU A 111 -58.51 -26.33 40.30
C GLU A 111 -59.37 -27.53 39.91
N ALA A 112 -60.69 -27.51 40.24
CA ALA A 112 -61.61 -28.57 39.83
C ALA A 112 -61.72 -28.68 38.30
N GLY A 113 -61.69 -27.54 37.55
CA GLY A 113 -61.64 -27.53 36.11
C GLY A 113 -60.32 -28.07 35.54
N LEU A 114 -59.17 -27.68 36.11
CA LEU A 114 -57.85 -28.18 35.73
C LEU A 114 -57.68 -29.70 35.97
N GLN A 115 -58.30 -30.24 37.04
CA GLN A 115 -58.26 -31.66 37.33
C GLN A 115 -59.08 -32.51 36.34
N GLN A 116 -60.02 -31.93 35.59
CA GLN A 116 -60.66 -32.62 34.49
C GLN A 116 -59.72 -32.83 33.30
N LEU A 117 -58.73 -31.94 33.13
CA LEU A 117 -57.69 -32.03 32.08
C LEU A 117 -56.53 -32.92 32.52
N VAL A 118 -56.06 -32.73 33.76
CA VAL A 118 -54.93 -33.47 34.32
C VAL A 118 -55.28 -33.86 35.77
N PRO A 119 -55.52 -35.14 36.07
CA PRO A 119 -55.87 -35.61 37.43
C PRO A 119 -54.86 -35.17 38.47
N GLY A 120 -55.36 -34.59 39.58
CA GLY A 120 -54.55 -34.16 40.73
C GLY A 120 -53.81 -32.81 40.52
N LEU A 121 -54.07 -32.12 39.42
CA LEU A 121 -53.43 -30.83 39.16
C LEU A 121 -54.04 -29.76 40.08
N VAL A 122 -53.16 -28.96 40.68
CA VAL A 122 -53.52 -27.80 41.50
C VAL A 122 -52.75 -26.57 40.97
N ILE A 123 -53.13 -25.38 41.38
CA ILE A 123 -52.31 -24.19 41.12
C ILE A 123 -50.97 -24.39 41.80
N ASN A 124 -49.88 -24.24 41.03
CA ASN A 124 -48.55 -24.56 41.42
C ASN A 124 -47.57 -23.43 41.11
N GLU A 125 -46.41 -23.51 41.77
CA GLU A 125 -45.30 -22.56 41.59
C GLU A 125 -43.97 -23.25 41.71
N ARG A 126 -42.90 -22.55 41.46
CA ARG A 126 -41.53 -23.09 41.59
C ARG A 126 -40.92 -22.60 42.93
N ASN A 127 -40.49 -23.53 43.78
CA ASN A 127 -39.79 -23.17 45.00
C ASN A 127 -38.34 -22.71 44.73
N ALA A 128 -37.63 -22.31 45.80
CA ALA A 128 -36.24 -21.86 45.72
C ALA A 128 -35.27 -22.95 45.22
N ALA A 129 -35.63 -24.25 45.36
CA ALA A 129 -34.86 -25.35 44.80
C ALA A 129 -35.16 -25.63 43.32
N GLY A 130 -36.11 -24.91 42.72
CA GLY A 130 -36.50 -25.08 41.32
C GLY A 130 -37.55 -26.16 41.08
N GLU A 131 -38.13 -26.75 42.13
CA GLU A 131 -39.14 -27.81 42.09
C GLU A 131 -40.55 -27.20 42.01
N ILE A 132 -41.45 -27.86 41.27
CA ILE A 132 -42.85 -27.46 41.19
C ILE A 132 -43.59 -27.98 42.45
N VAL A 133 -44.16 -27.05 43.20
CA VAL A 133 -44.92 -27.29 44.43
C VAL A 133 -46.27 -26.60 44.34
N PRO A 134 -47.27 -27.00 45.15
CA PRO A 134 -48.53 -26.25 45.26
C PRO A 134 -48.28 -24.80 45.63
N ALA A 135 -48.96 -23.88 44.97
CA ALA A 135 -48.78 -22.44 45.18
C ALA A 135 -49.19 -22.03 46.61
N ASP A 136 -48.37 -21.16 47.22
CA ASP A 136 -48.67 -20.53 48.49
C ASP A 136 -49.98 -19.79 48.49
N ASP A 137 -50.54 -19.57 49.68
CA ASP A 137 -51.81 -18.85 49.81
C ASP A 137 -51.65 -17.35 49.59
N ARG A 138 -52.32 -16.83 48.55
CA ARG A 138 -52.28 -15.44 48.12
C ARG A 138 -53.70 -14.91 47.86
N GLU A 139 -53.84 -13.58 47.82
CA GLU A 139 -55.12 -12.94 47.52
C GLU A 139 -55.57 -13.20 46.06
N TRP A 140 -54.66 -13.33 45.16
CA TRP A 140 -54.91 -13.59 43.75
C TRP A 140 -53.76 -14.39 43.11
N TYR A 141 -54.07 -15.07 42.02
CA TYR A 141 -53.16 -15.88 41.19
C TYR A 141 -53.38 -15.58 39.70
N VAL A 142 -52.41 -15.89 38.86
CA VAL A 142 -52.51 -15.86 37.40
C VAL A 142 -52.06 -17.22 36.85
N PRO A 143 -52.86 -18.29 37.09
CA PRO A 143 -52.46 -19.64 36.69
C PRO A 143 -52.72 -19.88 35.22
N VAL A 144 -51.86 -20.62 34.55
CA VAL A 144 -52.06 -21.09 33.17
C VAL A 144 -53.26 -22.06 33.14
N ALA A 145 -54.40 -21.62 32.65
CA ALA A 145 -55.61 -22.42 32.55
C ALA A 145 -55.74 -23.19 31.23
N LEU A 146 -55.28 -22.60 30.13
CA LEU A 146 -55.22 -23.22 28.80
C LEU A 146 -53.86 -22.98 28.18
N ILE A 147 -53.37 -24.00 27.47
CA ILE A 147 -52.11 -23.89 26.74
C ILE A 147 -52.13 -24.79 25.51
N GLU A 148 -51.68 -24.28 24.38
CA GLU A 148 -51.55 -25.02 23.09
C GLU A 148 -50.14 -24.80 22.52
N PRO A 149 -49.39 -25.83 22.14
CA PRO A 149 -49.72 -27.27 22.17
C PRO A 149 -49.69 -27.85 23.58
N MET A 150 -50.76 -28.52 23.97
CA MET A 150 -50.84 -29.14 25.32
C MET A 150 -49.79 -30.21 25.53
N ALA A 151 -49.53 -31.07 24.55
CA ALA A 151 -48.68 -32.23 24.68
C ALA A 151 -47.24 -31.88 25.08
N SER A 152 -46.67 -30.81 24.56
CA SER A 152 -45.29 -30.36 24.86
C SER A 152 -45.21 -29.39 26.04
N ASN A 153 -46.36 -28.84 26.49
CA ASN A 153 -46.37 -27.77 27.49
C ASN A 153 -47.20 -28.14 28.76
N GLN A 154 -47.58 -29.39 28.93
CA GLN A 154 -48.40 -29.86 30.04
C GLN A 154 -47.89 -29.45 31.42
N VAL A 155 -46.54 -29.41 31.59
CA VAL A 155 -45.87 -29.00 32.84
C VAL A 155 -46.17 -27.57 33.24
N ALA A 156 -46.52 -26.70 32.26
CA ALA A 156 -46.87 -25.31 32.53
C ALA A 156 -48.33 -25.11 32.93
N LEU A 157 -49.17 -26.13 32.77
CA LEU A 157 -50.58 -26.04 33.17
C LEU A 157 -50.68 -25.90 34.67
N GLY A 158 -51.54 -25.00 35.14
CA GLY A 158 -51.68 -24.69 36.57
C GLY A 158 -50.58 -23.82 37.16
N TYR A 159 -49.51 -23.54 36.43
CA TYR A 159 -48.40 -22.72 36.92
C TYR A 159 -48.82 -21.28 37.14
N ASP A 160 -48.65 -20.75 38.37
CA ASP A 160 -48.92 -19.35 38.67
C ASP A 160 -47.84 -18.42 38.11
N LEU A 161 -48.17 -17.73 37.05
CA LEU A 161 -47.29 -16.76 36.39
C LEU A 161 -46.92 -15.59 37.30
N GLY A 162 -47.76 -15.27 38.31
CA GLY A 162 -47.52 -14.24 39.32
C GLY A 162 -46.52 -14.66 40.40
N SER A 163 -46.16 -15.93 40.50
CA SER A 163 -45.26 -16.44 41.51
C SER A 163 -43.78 -16.02 41.35
N GLU A 164 -43.37 -15.67 40.13
CA GLU A 164 -41.97 -15.32 39.81
C GLU A 164 -41.83 -13.83 39.48
N ARG A 165 -40.87 -13.17 40.09
CA ARG A 165 -40.69 -11.71 40.07
C ARG A 165 -40.59 -11.12 38.67
N ARG A 166 -39.89 -11.78 37.75
CA ARG A 166 -39.72 -11.25 36.36
C ARG A 166 -41.03 -11.27 35.59
N ARG A 167 -41.83 -12.34 35.75
CA ARG A 167 -43.16 -12.47 35.15
C ARG A 167 -44.15 -11.52 35.80
N LEU A 168 -44.15 -11.44 37.14
CA LEU A 168 -45.04 -10.55 37.91
C LEU A 168 -44.86 -9.09 37.49
N SER A 169 -43.60 -8.61 37.32
CA SER A 169 -43.34 -7.25 36.89
C SER A 169 -43.99 -6.94 35.52
N ALA A 170 -43.82 -7.83 34.54
CA ALA A 170 -44.41 -7.68 33.21
C ALA A 170 -45.96 -7.80 33.23
N LEU A 171 -46.54 -8.69 34.06
CA LEU A 171 -47.98 -8.81 34.26
C LEU A 171 -48.60 -7.50 34.80
N LEU A 172 -47.97 -6.92 35.82
CA LEU A 172 -48.45 -5.67 36.44
C LEU A 172 -48.31 -4.49 35.45
N GLU A 173 -47.24 -4.41 34.68
CA GLU A 173 -47.06 -3.38 33.67
C GLU A 173 -48.09 -3.56 32.54
N ALA A 174 -48.30 -4.77 32.03
CA ALA A 174 -49.29 -5.05 30.99
C ALA A 174 -50.72 -4.67 31.48
N ARG A 175 -51.07 -5.08 32.71
CA ARG A 175 -52.36 -4.72 33.35
C ARG A 175 -52.56 -3.19 33.37
N ASP A 176 -51.53 -2.48 33.86
CA ASP A 176 -51.67 -1.06 34.14
C ASP A 176 -51.60 -0.19 32.87
N THR A 177 -50.86 -0.63 31.84
CA THR A 177 -50.69 0.10 30.56
C THR A 177 -51.72 -0.30 29.50
N GLY A 178 -52.27 -1.52 29.57
CA GLY A 178 -53.11 -2.08 28.52
C GLY A 178 -52.37 -2.51 27.25
N ARG A 179 -51.02 -2.52 27.29
CA ARG A 179 -50.16 -2.85 26.15
C ARG A 179 -49.58 -4.26 26.26
N LEU A 180 -49.07 -4.76 25.16
CA LEU A 180 -48.20 -5.95 25.18
C LEU A 180 -46.94 -5.62 25.96
N VAL A 181 -46.58 -6.52 26.89
CA VAL A 181 -45.34 -6.36 27.69
C VAL A 181 -44.59 -7.67 27.70
N ALA A 182 -43.32 -7.63 27.32
CA ALA A 182 -42.38 -8.78 27.37
C ALA A 182 -41.71 -8.91 28.73
N THR A 183 -41.48 -10.13 29.15
CA THR A 183 -40.60 -10.41 30.31
C THR A 183 -39.14 -10.20 29.94
N ALA A 184 -38.27 -9.99 30.94
CA ALA A 184 -36.85 -10.26 30.76
C ALA A 184 -36.63 -11.71 30.33
N GLY A 185 -35.40 -12.04 29.94
CA GLY A 185 -35.02 -13.41 29.64
C GLY A 185 -35.37 -14.33 30.82
N ILE A 186 -36.11 -15.40 30.56
CA ILE A 186 -36.49 -16.40 31.55
C ILE A 186 -36.15 -17.79 31.07
N ARG A 187 -35.94 -18.68 32.01
CA ARG A 187 -35.91 -20.11 31.74
C ARG A 187 -37.35 -20.61 31.62
N LEU A 188 -37.68 -21.19 30.47
CA LEU A 188 -39.01 -21.76 30.25
C LEU A 188 -39.24 -22.98 31.15
N VAL A 189 -40.46 -23.12 31.66
CA VAL A 189 -40.82 -24.21 32.62
C VAL A 189 -40.68 -25.57 31.95
N GLN A 190 -40.85 -25.63 30.64
CA GLN A 190 -40.93 -26.87 29.86
C GLN A 190 -39.57 -27.40 29.40
N GLU A 191 -38.47 -26.66 29.58
CA GLU A 191 -37.19 -27.03 28.94
C GLU A 191 -36.12 -27.50 29.91
N PRO A 192 -35.53 -28.68 29.64
CA PRO A 192 -34.41 -29.21 30.43
C PRO A 192 -33.08 -28.54 30.07
N GLU A 193 -32.96 -27.95 28.86
CA GLU A 193 -31.74 -27.29 28.38
C GLU A 193 -31.73 -25.79 28.67
N ASN A 194 -30.56 -25.19 28.72
CA ASN A 194 -30.32 -23.78 29.07
C ASN A 194 -30.77 -22.77 27.98
N GLN A 195 -31.87 -23.05 27.26
CA GLN A 195 -32.42 -22.13 26.27
C GLN A 195 -33.20 -21.01 26.96
N GLN A 196 -32.81 -19.78 26.66
CA GLN A 196 -33.55 -18.61 27.11
C GLN A 196 -34.75 -18.34 26.23
N GLY A 197 -35.91 -18.12 26.87
CA GLY A 197 -37.12 -17.66 26.25
C GLY A 197 -37.63 -16.39 26.92
N PHE A 198 -38.71 -15.87 26.42
CA PHE A 198 -39.45 -14.76 27.01
C PHE A 198 -40.95 -14.98 26.82
N LEU A 199 -41.74 -14.40 27.70
CA LEU A 199 -43.17 -14.35 27.54
C LEU A 199 -43.61 -12.93 27.19
N VAL A 200 -44.65 -12.83 26.37
CA VAL A 200 -45.32 -11.57 26.13
C VAL A 200 -46.75 -11.67 26.63
N PHE A 201 -47.11 -10.78 27.51
CA PHE A 201 -48.43 -10.72 28.11
C PHE A 201 -49.31 -9.69 27.36
N SER A 202 -50.48 -10.12 26.96
CA SER A 202 -51.57 -9.31 26.39
C SER A 202 -52.73 -9.30 27.35
N PRO A 203 -53.01 -8.20 28.06
CA PRO A 203 -54.08 -8.17 29.05
C PRO A 203 -55.48 -8.20 28.38
N LEU A 204 -56.42 -8.90 28.98
CA LEU A 204 -57.79 -8.96 28.57
C LEU A 204 -58.67 -8.37 29.67
N TYR A 205 -59.60 -7.48 29.28
CA TYR A 205 -60.47 -6.78 30.23
C TYR A 205 -61.93 -7.07 29.94
N HIS A 206 -62.81 -6.81 30.96
CA HIS A 206 -64.26 -6.63 30.74
C HIS A 206 -64.51 -5.24 30.17
N GLY A 207 -65.01 -5.17 28.94
CA GLY A 207 -65.26 -3.89 28.28
C GLY A 207 -64.00 -3.15 27.83
N GLU A 208 -64.07 -1.83 27.73
CA GLU A 208 -62.97 -0.96 27.30
C GLU A 208 -62.61 0.02 28.43
N PRO A 209 -61.66 -0.33 29.32
CA PRO A 209 -61.31 0.54 30.44
C PRO A 209 -60.60 1.83 29.95
N ALA A 210 -61.09 2.99 30.42
CA ALA A 210 -60.61 4.30 30.02
C ALA A 210 -59.30 4.71 30.72
N ASP A 211 -59.09 4.26 31.96
CA ASP A 211 -57.95 4.63 32.79
C ASP A 211 -57.33 3.42 33.51
N GLN A 212 -56.25 3.68 34.24
CA GLN A 212 -55.47 2.61 34.94
C GLN A 212 -56.28 1.94 36.02
N ASP A 213 -57.13 2.67 36.77
CA ASP A 213 -57.90 2.10 37.86
C ASP A 213 -59.02 1.19 37.31
N GLN A 214 -59.66 1.60 36.22
CA GLN A 214 -60.60 0.72 35.55
C GLN A 214 -59.93 -0.51 34.95
N ARG A 215 -58.73 -0.40 34.41
CA ARG A 215 -57.94 -1.56 33.93
C ARG A 215 -57.66 -2.57 35.03
N ARG A 216 -57.33 -2.11 36.25
CA ARG A 216 -57.10 -2.97 37.41
C ARG A 216 -58.38 -3.69 37.88
N GLN A 217 -59.53 -2.98 37.85
CA GLN A 217 -60.80 -3.53 38.29
C GLN A 217 -61.44 -4.49 37.26
N GLN A 218 -61.22 -4.20 35.97
CA GLN A 218 -61.84 -4.94 34.88
C GLN A 218 -60.97 -6.04 34.27
N LEU A 219 -59.78 -6.29 34.80
CA LEU A 219 -58.88 -7.31 34.30
C LEU A 219 -59.49 -8.71 34.46
N ARG A 220 -59.60 -9.41 33.32
CA ARG A 220 -60.02 -10.83 33.26
C ARG A 220 -58.86 -11.81 33.40
N GLY A 221 -57.72 -11.43 32.90
CA GLY A 221 -56.54 -12.25 32.81
C GLY A 221 -55.65 -11.85 31.64
N PHE A 222 -54.78 -12.77 31.22
CA PHE A 222 -53.80 -12.52 30.21
C PHE A 222 -53.76 -13.63 29.15
N PHE A 223 -53.78 -13.25 27.88
CA PHE A 223 -53.20 -14.10 26.87
C PHE A 223 -51.68 -13.92 26.89
N ASN A 224 -50.97 -15.02 26.76
CA ASN A 224 -49.51 -14.92 26.62
C ASN A 224 -48.99 -15.75 25.46
N GLY A 225 -48.00 -15.23 24.78
CA GLY A 225 -47.15 -15.92 23.83
C GLY A 225 -45.84 -16.34 24.50
N VAL A 226 -45.45 -17.56 24.29
CA VAL A 226 -44.15 -18.10 24.75
C VAL A 226 -43.21 -18.16 23.54
N PHE A 227 -42.10 -17.48 23.64
CA PHE A 227 -41.12 -17.35 22.54
C PHE A 227 -39.75 -17.89 22.94
N ARG A 228 -39.11 -18.60 22.03
CA ARG A 228 -37.69 -18.95 22.14
C ARG A 228 -36.86 -17.98 21.31
N VAL A 229 -35.89 -17.32 21.96
CA VAL A 229 -35.04 -16.34 21.27
C VAL A 229 -34.24 -17.01 20.14
N GLY A 230 -33.75 -18.24 20.35
CA GLY A 230 -33.02 -19.02 19.36
C GLY A 230 -33.85 -19.37 18.12
N GLU A 231 -35.13 -19.71 18.29
CA GLU A 231 -36.03 -20.02 17.16
C GLU A 231 -36.38 -18.77 16.35
N LEU A 232 -36.66 -17.65 17.01
CA LEU A 232 -36.87 -16.36 16.36
C LEU A 232 -35.63 -15.97 15.55
N PHE A 233 -34.45 -16.15 16.13
CA PHE A 233 -33.17 -15.90 15.45
C PHE A 233 -32.99 -16.80 14.22
N ASN A 234 -33.21 -18.10 14.37
CA ASN A 234 -33.04 -19.05 13.27
C ASN A 234 -34.02 -18.79 12.11
N GLN A 235 -35.24 -18.34 12.40
CA GLN A 235 -36.21 -18.03 11.37
C GLN A 235 -35.93 -16.73 10.64
N SER A 236 -35.43 -15.72 11.34
CA SER A 236 -35.15 -14.41 10.79
C SER A 236 -33.78 -14.35 10.07
N ILE A 237 -32.77 -14.96 10.64
CA ILE A 237 -31.35 -14.79 10.25
C ILE A 237 -30.70 -16.13 9.87
N GLY A 238 -31.11 -17.24 10.48
CA GLY A 238 -30.39 -18.52 10.43
C GLY A 238 -30.11 -19.09 9.04
N LEU A 239 -30.97 -18.82 8.05
CA LEU A 239 -30.77 -19.25 6.66
C LEU A 239 -29.81 -18.34 5.89
N THR A 240 -29.59 -17.12 6.36
CA THR A 240 -28.73 -16.11 5.72
C THR A 240 -27.40 -15.92 6.44
N ALA A 241 -27.29 -16.40 7.70
CA ALA A 241 -26.04 -16.33 8.44
C ALA A 241 -25.01 -17.28 7.83
N SER A 242 -23.98 -16.73 7.22
CA SER A 242 -22.88 -17.45 6.56
C SER A 242 -21.97 -18.23 7.53
N GLY A 243 -22.22 -18.15 8.84
CA GLY A 243 -21.30 -18.64 9.88
C GLY A 243 -20.02 -17.82 10.04
N GLU A 244 -19.88 -16.77 9.22
CA GLU A 244 -18.71 -15.88 9.21
C GLU A 244 -18.86 -14.68 10.17
N ILE A 245 -20.07 -14.48 10.74
CA ILE A 245 -20.36 -13.44 11.75
C ILE A 245 -20.85 -14.11 13.01
N CYS A 246 -20.19 -13.81 14.12
CA CYS A 246 -20.61 -14.20 15.44
C CYS A 246 -21.55 -13.15 16.00
N LEU A 247 -22.73 -13.59 16.48
CA LEU A 247 -23.81 -12.71 16.93
C LEU A 247 -24.19 -13.04 18.37
N ARG A 248 -24.62 -12.01 19.11
CA ARG A 248 -25.39 -12.17 20.36
C ARG A 248 -26.54 -11.17 20.43
N ILE A 249 -27.65 -11.61 21.00
CA ILE A 249 -28.82 -10.78 21.29
C ILE A 249 -28.74 -10.34 22.74
N VAL A 250 -28.82 -9.05 22.97
CA VAL A 250 -28.66 -8.43 24.29
C VAL A 250 -29.91 -7.62 24.63
N ASP A 251 -30.40 -7.82 25.83
CA ASP A 251 -31.46 -6.98 26.43
C ASP A 251 -30.81 -5.93 27.34
N ARG A 252 -30.99 -4.67 26.99
CA ARG A 252 -30.41 -3.50 27.68
C ARG A 252 -31.45 -2.70 28.49
N THR A 253 -32.64 -3.22 28.66
CA THR A 253 -33.77 -2.51 29.30
C THR A 253 -33.46 -1.95 30.68
N THR A 254 -32.71 -2.67 31.50
CA THR A 254 -32.41 -2.29 32.88
C THR A 254 -31.12 -1.49 33.04
N GLY A 255 -30.43 -1.16 31.94
CA GLY A 255 -29.12 -0.54 31.94
C GLY A 255 -27.97 -1.53 32.21
N GLN A 256 -28.27 -2.79 32.46
CA GLN A 256 -27.30 -3.90 32.51
C GLN A 256 -27.60 -4.83 31.32
N ASP A 257 -26.53 -5.21 30.62
CA ASP A 257 -26.63 -6.08 29.46
C ASP A 257 -26.94 -7.51 29.90
N GLU A 258 -28.13 -8.02 29.52
CA GLU A 258 -28.52 -9.43 29.72
C GLU A 258 -28.43 -10.16 28.38
N ILE A 259 -27.53 -11.14 28.25
CA ILE A 259 -27.36 -11.94 27.03
C ILE A 259 -28.50 -12.93 26.93
N LEU A 260 -29.30 -12.81 25.87
CA LEU A 260 -30.44 -13.70 25.61
C LEU A 260 -30.05 -14.86 24.67
N LEU A 261 -29.14 -14.63 23.75
CA LEU A 261 -28.64 -15.62 22.82
C LEU A 261 -27.19 -15.29 22.46
N GLU A 262 -26.37 -16.32 22.31
CA GLU A 262 -25.00 -16.18 21.83
C GLU A 262 -24.68 -17.30 20.82
N SER A 263 -24.16 -16.94 19.63
CA SER A 263 -23.84 -17.91 18.58
C SER A 263 -22.43 -18.48 18.68
N ILE A 264 -21.61 -17.98 19.61
CA ILE A 264 -20.22 -18.43 19.81
C ILE A 264 -20.18 -19.67 20.69
N PRO A 265 -19.40 -20.71 20.35
CA PRO A 265 -19.18 -21.85 21.21
C PRO A 265 -18.59 -21.43 22.56
N PRO A 266 -18.97 -22.11 23.68
CA PRO A 266 -18.44 -21.80 24.99
C PRO A 266 -16.91 -21.88 25.02
N GLY A 267 -16.27 -20.90 25.67
CA GLY A 267 -14.81 -20.84 25.86
C GLY A 267 -14.03 -20.04 24.82
N ILE A 268 -14.70 -19.45 23.83
CA ILE A 268 -14.09 -18.53 22.86
C ILE A 268 -14.59 -17.12 23.17
N ASP A 269 -13.68 -16.23 23.62
CA ASP A 269 -14.03 -14.81 23.85
C ASP A 269 -13.53 -13.94 22.69
N LEU A 270 -14.43 -13.62 21.77
CA LEU A 270 -14.18 -12.73 20.65
C LEU A 270 -14.68 -11.29 20.89
N TRP A 271 -15.40 -11.06 22.01
CA TRP A 271 -16.12 -9.80 22.25
C TRP A 271 -15.20 -8.61 22.59
N HIS A 272 -13.91 -8.85 22.79
CA HIS A 272 -12.88 -7.82 22.97
C HIS A 272 -12.22 -7.38 21.65
N MET A 273 -12.63 -7.93 20.51
CA MET A 273 -12.06 -7.57 19.21
C MET A 273 -12.40 -6.11 18.82
N PRO A 274 -11.48 -5.41 18.14
CA PRO A 274 -11.66 -4.00 17.76
C PRO A 274 -12.80 -3.77 16.75
N TRP A 275 -13.33 -4.82 16.13
CA TRP A 275 -14.41 -4.77 15.15
C TRP A 275 -15.77 -5.14 15.73
N ARG A 276 -15.90 -5.18 17.07
CA ARG A 276 -17.22 -5.33 17.71
C ARG A 276 -18.13 -4.19 17.28
N TYR A 277 -19.33 -4.55 16.86
CA TYR A 277 -20.35 -3.63 16.42
C TYR A 277 -21.67 -3.90 17.13
N GLU A 278 -22.39 -2.85 17.49
CA GLU A 278 -23.72 -2.89 18.09
C GLU A 278 -24.72 -2.31 17.07
N SER A 279 -25.79 -3.06 16.78
CA SER A 279 -26.89 -2.59 15.97
C SER A 279 -27.66 -1.44 16.66
N LYS A 280 -28.59 -0.84 15.95
CA LYS A 280 -29.58 0.03 16.58
C LYS A 280 -30.42 -0.76 17.59
N VAL A 281 -30.77 -0.11 18.71
CA VAL A 281 -31.69 -0.67 19.69
C VAL A 281 -33.09 -0.67 19.10
N PHE A 282 -33.81 -1.78 19.27
CA PHE A 282 -35.20 -1.94 18.86
C PHE A 282 -36.08 -2.37 20.04
N ASP A 283 -37.39 -2.03 19.95
CA ASP A 283 -38.36 -2.35 21.02
C ASP A 283 -38.97 -3.72 20.81
N VAL A 284 -39.00 -4.50 21.89
CA VAL A 284 -39.69 -5.81 21.97
C VAL A 284 -40.71 -5.75 23.09
N ALA A 285 -41.91 -5.25 22.78
CA ALA A 285 -42.99 -5.14 23.76
C ALA A 285 -42.56 -4.47 25.07
N GLY A 286 -41.93 -3.30 24.99
CA GLY A 286 -41.45 -2.50 26.11
C GLY A 286 -40.03 -2.83 26.57
N ARG A 287 -39.35 -3.79 25.93
CA ARG A 287 -37.94 -4.11 26.21
C ARG A 287 -37.04 -3.60 25.10
N GLN A 288 -35.85 -3.16 25.47
CA GLN A 288 -34.87 -2.62 24.55
C GLN A 288 -33.79 -3.66 24.23
N TRP A 289 -33.86 -4.19 23.02
CA TRP A 289 -32.93 -5.20 22.56
C TRP A 289 -32.01 -4.65 21.48
N LEU A 290 -30.84 -5.25 21.34
CA LEU A 290 -29.88 -5.00 20.27
C LEU A 290 -29.15 -6.27 19.88
N ILE A 291 -28.57 -6.26 18.70
CA ILE A 291 -27.66 -7.32 18.24
C ILE A 291 -26.23 -6.77 18.34
N GLU A 292 -25.39 -7.49 19.04
CA GLU A 292 -23.95 -7.31 18.99
C GLU A 292 -23.32 -8.35 18.08
N ALA A 293 -22.32 -7.94 17.35
CA ALA A 293 -21.63 -8.79 16.39
C ALA A 293 -20.13 -8.58 16.39
N VAL A 294 -19.41 -9.65 16.08
CA VAL A 294 -17.98 -9.63 15.77
C VAL A 294 -17.75 -10.48 14.51
N PRO A 295 -16.90 -10.06 13.58
CA PRO A 295 -16.59 -10.86 12.41
C PRO A 295 -15.74 -12.06 12.82
N ALA A 296 -16.09 -13.25 12.35
CA ALA A 296 -15.21 -14.39 12.43
C ALA A 296 -14.02 -14.20 11.47
N HIS A 297 -12.95 -14.93 11.70
CA HIS A 297 -11.73 -14.81 10.87
C HIS A 297 -12.01 -14.99 9.36
N GLY A 298 -12.93 -15.88 9.01
CA GLY A 298 -13.34 -16.13 7.62
C GLY A 298 -13.93 -14.92 6.93
N PHE A 299 -14.74 -14.12 7.62
CA PHE A 299 -15.38 -12.92 7.05
C PHE A 299 -14.37 -11.92 6.49
N VAL A 300 -13.35 -11.60 7.29
CA VAL A 300 -12.32 -10.64 6.89
C VAL A 300 -11.46 -11.17 5.75
N VAL A 301 -11.16 -12.48 5.77
CA VAL A 301 -10.32 -13.11 4.75
C VAL A 301 -11.06 -13.24 3.42
N SER A 302 -12.35 -13.61 3.44
CA SER A 302 -13.16 -13.78 2.22
C SER A 302 -13.42 -12.47 1.48
N GLN A 303 -13.52 -11.37 2.22
CA GLN A 303 -13.77 -10.03 1.68
C GLN A 303 -12.50 -9.29 1.23
N ARG A 304 -11.32 -9.76 1.67
CA ARG A 304 -10.05 -9.07 1.40
C ARG A 304 -9.51 -9.41 0.01
N GLY A 305 -9.33 -8.38 -0.80
CA GLY A 305 -8.78 -8.49 -2.15
C GLY A 305 -7.25 -8.60 -2.18
N TYR A 306 -6.74 -8.90 -3.36
CA TYR A 306 -5.29 -9.00 -3.62
C TYR A 306 -4.69 -7.68 -4.13
N LEU A 307 -5.53 -6.64 -4.33
CA LEU A 307 -5.12 -5.39 -4.99
C LEU A 307 -3.92 -4.70 -4.30
N PRO A 308 -3.87 -4.52 -2.97
CA PRO A 308 -2.72 -3.87 -2.32
C PRO A 308 -1.41 -4.64 -2.54
N TRP A 309 -1.46 -5.98 -2.50
CA TRP A 309 -0.31 -6.86 -2.70
C TRP A 309 0.14 -6.89 -4.16
N LEU A 310 -0.79 -6.85 -5.10
CA LEU A 310 -0.50 -6.80 -6.53
C LEU A 310 0.18 -5.48 -6.89
N VAL A 311 -0.32 -4.34 -6.37
CA VAL A 311 0.30 -3.03 -6.56
C VAL A 311 1.71 -3.01 -5.97
N LEU A 312 1.89 -3.55 -4.76
CA LEU A 312 3.21 -3.62 -4.13
C LEU A 312 4.19 -4.48 -4.96
N GLY A 313 3.79 -5.66 -5.38
CA GLY A 313 4.64 -6.59 -6.13
C GLY A 313 5.03 -6.06 -7.51
N THR A 314 4.04 -5.58 -8.29
CA THR A 314 4.30 -5.03 -9.64
C THR A 314 5.11 -3.74 -9.57
N GLY A 315 4.83 -2.87 -8.60
CA GLY A 315 5.59 -1.65 -8.39
C GLY A 315 7.04 -1.89 -8.00
N LEU A 316 7.32 -2.84 -7.10
CA LEU A 316 8.68 -3.24 -6.74
C LEU A 316 9.43 -3.80 -7.96
N LEU A 317 8.78 -4.67 -8.74
CA LEU A 317 9.38 -5.21 -9.97
C LEU A 317 9.73 -4.08 -10.94
N PHE A 318 8.82 -3.11 -11.12
CA PHE A 318 9.05 -1.97 -12.01
C PHE A 318 10.23 -1.11 -11.53
N ILE A 319 10.32 -0.79 -10.23
CA ILE A 319 11.45 -0.02 -9.66
C ILE A 319 12.78 -0.77 -9.88
N CYS A 320 12.81 -2.09 -9.68
CA CYS A 320 14.01 -2.90 -9.89
C CYS A 320 14.44 -2.88 -11.36
N LEU A 321 13.50 -3.11 -12.29
CA LEU A 321 13.79 -3.10 -13.74
C LEU A 321 14.25 -1.73 -14.21
N LEU A 322 13.59 -0.66 -13.78
CA LEU A 322 13.96 0.72 -14.14
C LEU A 322 15.35 1.07 -13.60
N SER A 323 15.63 0.75 -12.34
CA SER A 323 16.94 0.99 -11.73
C SER A 323 18.04 0.22 -12.45
N GLY A 324 17.79 -1.05 -12.78
CA GLY A 324 18.73 -1.87 -13.56
C GLY A 324 18.98 -1.31 -14.95
N TYR A 325 17.94 -0.87 -15.63
CA TYR A 325 18.04 -0.23 -16.96
C TYR A 325 18.86 1.06 -16.92
N VAL A 326 18.60 1.93 -15.93
CA VAL A 326 19.35 3.19 -15.78
C VAL A 326 20.81 2.92 -15.50
N ILE A 327 21.14 1.99 -14.59
CA ILE A 327 22.52 1.63 -14.26
C ILE A 327 23.23 1.06 -15.50
N ALA A 328 22.60 0.16 -16.25
CA ALA A 328 23.16 -0.44 -17.45
C ALA A 328 23.43 0.64 -18.54
N THR A 329 22.50 1.58 -18.73
CA THR A 329 22.65 2.68 -19.70
C THR A 329 23.81 3.60 -19.32
N LEU A 330 23.93 3.94 -18.04
CA LEU A 330 25.02 4.79 -17.55
C LEU A 330 26.40 4.13 -17.74
N ARG A 331 26.54 2.85 -17.42
CA ARG A 331 27.78 2.07 -17.64
C ARG A 331 28.15 2.04 -19.13
N ARG A 332 27.18 1.78 -20.00
CA ARG A 332 27.41 1.75 -21.46
C ARG A 332 27.88 3.10 -21.99
N ASN A 333 27.33 4.21 -21.48
CA ASN A 333 27.75 5.54 -21.87
C ASN A 333 29.20 5.85 -21.42
N GLU A 334 29.59 5.43 -20.21
CA GLU A 334 30.97 5.57 -19.72
C GLU A 334 31.96 4.77 -20.59
N GLU A 335 31.61 3.53 -20.96
CA GLU A 335 32.44 2.70 -21.86
C GLU A 335 32.60 3.31 -23.25
N LEU A 336 31.50 3.85 -23.82
CA LEU A 336 31.55 4.53 -25.12
C LEU A 336 32.39 5.80 -25.10
N GLN A 337 32.33 6.59 -24.01
CA GLN A 337 33.19 7.76 -23.87
C GLN A 337 34.68 7.37 -23.77
N ALA A 338 35.00 6.39 -22.95
CA ALA A 338 36.39 5.91 -22.83
C ALA A 338 36.93 5.38 -24.16
N ALA A 339 36.12 4.64 -24.93
CA ALA A 339 36.54 4.16 -26.24
C ALA A 339 36.74 5.31 -27.25
N ARG A 340 35.91 6.36 -27.20
CA ARG A 340 36.03 7.53 -28.03
C ARG A 340 37.31 8.31 -27.74
N ASP A 341 37.60 8.54 -26.44
CA ASP A 341 38.83 9.24 -26.01
C ASP A 341 40.11 8.51 -26.45
N GLN A 342 40.09 7.16 -26.38
CA GLN A 342 41.18 6.33 -26.90
C GLN A 342 41.36 6.51 -28.43
N LEU A 343 40.29 6.48 -29.19
CA LEU A 343 40.34 6.69 -30.65
C LEU A 343 40.85 8.09 -31.03
N GLU A 344 40.46 9.12 -30.27
CA GLU A 344 40.98 10.48 -30.49
C GLU A 344 42.50 10.55 -30.19
N HIS A 345 42.97 9.91 -29.11
CA HIS A 345 44.38 9.92 -28.77
C HIS A 345 45.25 9.22 -29.84
N ILE A 346 44.86 8.06 -30.32
CA ILE A 346 45.56 7.33 -31.42
C ILE A 346 45.54 8.15 -32.72
N SER A 347 44.57 8.98 -32.97
CA SER A 347 44.43 9.78 -34.18
C SER A 347 45.25 11.05 -34.19
N LEU A 348 45.92 11.48 -33.08
CA LEU A 348 46.66 12.74 -32.95
C LEU A 348 48.17 12.57 -32.80
N THR A 349 48.68 11.35 -32.72
CA THR A 349 50.11 11.05 -32.63
C THR A 349 50.64 10.40 -33.89
N ASP A 350 51.95 10.62 -34.18
CA ASP A 350 52.69 9.91 -35.24
C ASP A 350 53.14 8.55 -34.76
N GLY A 351 52.76 7.49 -35.48
CA GLY A 351 53.02 6.12 -35.10
C GLY A 351 54.48 5.69 -35.06
N LEU A 352 55.41 6.41 -35.72
CA LEU A 352 56.84 6.11 -35.73
C LEU A 352 57.58 6.80 -34.60
N THR A 353 57.29 8.09 -34.39
CA THR A 353 58.09 8.94 -33.48
C THR A 353 57.42 9.19 -32.14
N GLY A 354 56.09 8.93 -32.02
CA GLY A 354 55.33 9.23 -30.83
C GLY A 354 55.00 10.73 -30.62
N LEU A 355 55.52 11.61 -31.47
CA LEU A 355 55.22 13.04 -31.46
C LEU A 355 53.80 13.32 -31.93
N ALA A 356 53.34 14.58 -31.81
CA ALA A 356 52.12 15.04 -32.47
C ALA A 356 52.25 14.82 -33.99
N ASN A 357 51.17 14.34 -34.60
CA ASN A 357 51.12 14.27 -36.06
C ASN A 357 50.68 15.62 -36.67
N ARG A 358 50.69 15.71 -37.99
CA ARG A 358 50.32 16.93 -38.72
C ARG A 358 48.92 17.42 -38.33
N ARG A 359 47.95 16.50 -38.13
CA ARG A 359 46.57 16.89 -37.74
C ARG A 359 46.55 17.57 -36.36
N HIS A 360 47.30 17.05 -35.41
CA HIS A 360 47.44 17.66 -34.10
C HIS A 360 48.16 19.00 -34.16
N PHE A 361 49.21 19.09 -34.99
CA PHE A 361 49.92 20.34 -35.25
C PHE A 361 48.95 21.41 -35.78
N ASP A 362 48.18 21.11 -36.83
CA ASP A 362 47.23 22.04 -37.42
C ASP A 362 46.16 22.54 -36.41
N GLN A 363 45.64 21.61 -35.59
CA GLN A 363 44.67 21.95 -34.54
C GLN A 363 45.28 22.84 -33.45
N HIS A 364 46.45 22.51 -32.99
CA HIS A 364 47.15 23.27 -31.93
C HIS A 364 47.59 24.65 -32.42
N LEU A 365 48.09 24.73 -33.63
CA LEU A 365 48.45 26.02 -34.25
C LEU A 365 47.23 26.93 -34.34
N ALA A 366 46.10 26.45 -34.82
CA ALA A 366 44.87 27.22 -34.89
C ALA A 366 44.37 27.70 -33.50
N GLN A 367 44.51 26.88 -32.49
CA GLN A 367 44.13 27.23 -31.13
C GLN A 367 45.03 28.32 -30.54
N GLU A 368 46.36 28.14 -30.64
CA GLU A 368 47.33 29.10 -30.12
C GLU A 368 47.33 30.41 -30.93
N TRP A 369 47.06 30.35 -32.23
CA TRP A 369 46.89 31.54 -33.05
C TRP A 369 45.69 32.36 -32.60
N ALA A 370 44.50 31.73 -32.45
CA ALA A 370 43.31 32.39 -31.96
C ALA A 370 43.46 32.96 -30.56
N ARG A 371 44.23 32.26 -29.70
CA ARG A 371 44.61 32.75 -28.37
C ARG A 371 45.51 33.98 -28.47
N ALA A 372 46.54 33.92 -29.30
CA ALA A 372 47.47 35.01 -29.50
C ALA A 372 46.78 36.30 -30.04
N GLN A 373 45.82 36.16 -30.94
CA GLN A 373 44.98 37.29 -31.41
C GLN A 373 44.19 37.95 -30.27
N ARG A 374 43.61 37.15 -29.38
CA ARG A 374 42.81 37.70 -28.25
C ARG A 374 43.66 38.35 -27.16
N GLU A 375 44.82 37.76 -26.88
CA GLU A 375 45.70 38.18 -25.77
C GLU A 375 46.80 39.17 -26.20
N GLY A 376 46.93 39.44 -27.48
CA GLY A 376 47.98 40.35 -28.01
C GLY A 376 49.41 39.81 -27.79
N ILE A 377 49.58 38.49 -27.90
CA ILE A 377 50.85 37.79 -27.64
C ILE A 377 51.45 37.23 -28.94
N SER A 378 52.74 36.91 -28.92
CA SER A 378 53.41 36.32 -30.06
C SER A 378 53.33 34.81 -30.10
N VAL A 379 53.24 34.23 -31.31
CA VAL A 379 53.45 32.80 -31.57
C VAL A 379 54.64 32.62 -32.48
N SER A 380 55.53 31.73 -32.15
CA SER A 380 56.66 31.35 -32.99
C SER A 380 56.49 29.93 -33.50
N LEU A 381 56.90 29.70 -34.72
CA LEU A 381 56.92 28.40 -35.36
C LEU A 381 58.37 28.14 -35.85
N ILE A 382 58.84 26.95 -35.55
CA ILE A 382 60.09 26.42 -36.08
C ILE A 382 59.74 25.29 -37.04
N MET A 383 60.04 25.42 -38.32
CA MET A 383 60.01 24.32 -39.29
C MET A 383 61.42 23.73 -39.39
N ILE A 384 61.54 22.43 -39.34
CA ILE A 384 62.79 21.68 -39.25
C ILE A 384 62.77 20.56 -40.28
N ASP A 385 63.93 20.37 -40.94
CA ASP A 385 64.13 19.30 -41.89
C ASP A 385 65.51 18.67 -41.68
N ILE A 386 65.58 17.34 -41.77
CA ILE A 386 66.83 16.59 -41.60
C ILE A 386 67.64 16.70 -42.90
N ASP A 387 68.84 17.27 -42.78
CA ASP A 387 69.71 17.53 -43.93
C ASP A 387 70.13 16.23 -44.64
N HIS A 388 69.93 16.19 -45.96
CA HIS A 388 70.30 15.04 -46.80
C HIS A 388 69.68 13.69 -46.37
N PHE A 389 68.51 13.69 -45.74
CA PHE A 389 67.89 12.47 -45.17
C PHE A 389 67.56 11.39 -46.24
N LYS A 390 67.23 11.85 -47.45
CA LYS A 390 67.08 10.92 -48.58
C LYS A 390 68.36 10.14 -48.85
N SER A 391 69.51 10.83 -48.93
CA SER A 391 70.83 10.18 -49.14
C SER A 391 71.17 9.24 -47.98
N TYR A 392 70.72 9.58 -46.75
CA TYR A 392 70.89 8.72 -45.58
C TYR A 392 70.08 7.42 -45.75
N ASN A 393 68.82 7.52 -46.17
CA ASN A 393 67.98 6.35 -46.42
C ASN A 393 68.52 5.49 -47.57
N ASP A 394 68.97 6.10 -48.63
CA ASP A 394 69.51 5.41 -49.80
C ASP A 394 70.75 4.59 -49.44
N GLU A 395 71.55 5.05 -48.51
CA GLU A 395 72.82 4.38 -48.11
C GLU A 395 72.64 3.41 -46.94
N TYR A 396 71.91 3.81 -45.90
CA TYR A 396 71.82 3.03 -44.63
C TYR A 396 70.53 2.21 -44.56
N GLY A 397 69.64 2.38 -45.53
CA GLY A 397 68.35 1.70 -45.58
C GLY A 397 67.25 2.31 -44.72
N HIS A 398 66.00 2.09 -45.06
CA HIS A 398 64.82 2.63 -44.35
C HIS A 398 64.78 2.30 -42.85
N PRO A 399 65.16 1.07 -42.37
CA PRO A 399 65.17 0.82 -40.93
C PRO A 399 66.12 1.70 -40.12
N ALA A 400 67.28 2.08 -40.72
CA ALA A 400 68.22 3.03 -40.10
C ALA A 400 67.64 4.45 -40.13
N GLY A 401 66.97 4.84 -41.23
CA GLY A 401 66.21 6.11 -41.31
C GLY A 401 65.11 6.22 -40.26
N ASP A 402 64.34 5.16 -40.04
CA ASP A 402 63.30 5.13 -39.00
C ASP A 402 63.91 5.30 -37.58
N GLN A 403 65.07 4.68 -37.33
CA GLN A 403 65.79 4.86 -36.06
C GLN A 403 66.34 6.29 -35.93
N CYS A 404 66.85 6.86 -37.01
CA CYS A 404 67.30 8.28 -37.08
C CYS A 404 66.12 9.22 -36.74
N LEU A 405 64.98 9.03 -37.36
CA LEU A 405 63.76 9.83 -37.09
C LEU A 405 63.34 9.77 -35.61
N ARG A 406 63.33 8.58 -34.99
CA ARG A 406 63.04 8.43 -33.55
C ARG A 406 64.05 9.19 -32.66
N ARG A 407 65.35 9.07 -32.95
CA ARG A 407 66.41 9.78 -32.21
C ARG A 407 66.33 11.28 -32.34
N VAL A 408 66.06 11.77 -33.54
CA VAL A 408 65.83 13.20 -33.80
C VAL A 408 64.58 13.68 -33.07
N ALA A 409 63.48 12.93 -33.14
CA ALA A 409 62.24 13.25 -32.44
C ALA A 409 62.45 13.37 -30.91
N GLU A 410 63.15 12.42 -30.30
CA GLU A 410 63.53 12.46 -28.88
C GLU A 410 64.33 13.73 -28.54
N ALA A 411 65.33 14.05 -29.36
CA ALA A 411 66.14 15.24 -29.16
C ALA A 411 65.34 16.54 -29.24
N LEU A 412 64.43 16.63 -30.23
CA LEU A 412 63.56 17.80 -30.41
C LEU A 412 62.55 17.93 -29.28
N GLN A 413 61.96 16.81 -28.83
CA GLN A 413 61.00 16.78 -27.73
C GLN A 413 61.63 17.27 -26.41
N GLY A 414 62.90 16.97 -26.18
CA GLY A 414 63.65 17.45 -25.04
C GLY A 414 63.89 18.96 -24.97
N MET A 415 63.74 19.67 -26.11
CA MET A 415 63.94 21.13 -26.21
C MET A 415 62.66 21.92 -25.96
N ALA A 416 61.50 21.33 -26.16
CA ALA A 416 60.21 21.96 -25.93
C ALA A 416 59.71 21.62 -24.51
N GLN A 417 60.01 22.46 -23.53
CA GLN A 417 59.83 22.17 -22.13
C GLN A 417 58.61 22.85 -21.48
N ARG A 418 57.90 23.66 -22.19
CA ARG A 418 56.73 24.38 -21.65
C ARG A 418 55.44 23.61 -21.95
N PRO A 419 54.44 23.72 -21.11
CA PRO A 419 53.17 23.00 -21.31
C PRO A 419 52.41 23.33 -22.61
N LEU A 420 52.72 24.49 -23.22
CA LEU A 420 52.05 24.94 -24.43
C LEU A 420 52.92 24.74 -25.68
N ASP A 421 54.18 24.33 -25.53
CA ASP A 421 55.03 24.00 -26.64
C ASP A 421 54.57 22.67 -27.26
N LEU A 422 54.50 22.59 -28.56
CA LEU A 422 54.16 21.37 -29.28
C LEU A 422 55.28 21.02 -30.28
N VAL A 423 55.78 19.79 -30.15
CA VAL A 423 56.65 19.18 -31.15
C VAL A 423 55.86 18.21 -31.99
N ALA A 424 55.87 18.34 -33.27
CA ALA A 424 55.14 17.53 -34.22
C ALA A 424 56.03 16.97 -35.32
N ARG A 425 55.73 15.78 -35.81
CA ARG A 425 56.24 15.32 -37.10
C ARG A 425 55.28 15.83 -38.18
N TYR A 426 55.74 16.77 -38.96
CA TYR A 426 54.93 17.47 -39.99
C TYR A 426 54.75 16.60 -41.23
N GLY A 427 55.79 15.84 -41.64
CA GLY A 427 55.71 14.87 -42.73
C GLY A 427 57.12 14.35 -43.10
N GLY A 428 57.24 13.07 -43.46
CA GLY A 428 58.50 12.49 -43.88
C GLY A 428 59.65 12.70 -42.85
N GLU A 429 60.64 13.54 -43.25
CA GLU A 429 61.76 13.99 -42.45
C GLU A 429 61.59 15.37 -41.81
N GLU A 430 60.37 15.94 -41.96
CA GLU A 430 60.06 17.30 -41.51
C GLU A 430 59.41 17.26 -40.10
N PHE A 431 59.87 18.15 -39.24
CA PHE A 431 59.35 18.40 -37.91
C PHE A 431 58.94 19.86 -37.75
N ALA A 432 58.02 20.12 -36.87
CA ALA A 432 57.56 21.45 -36.54
C ALA A 432 57.47 21.65 -35.04
N ILE A 433 57.83 22.83 -34.54
CA ILE A 433 57.69 23.18 -33.11
C ILE A 433 56.91 24.50 -33.01
N ILE A 434 55.79 24.44 -32.31
CA ILE A 434 54.97 25.63 -31.99
C ILE A 434 55.40 26.12 -30.61
N LEU A 435 55.77 27.41 -30.51
CA LEU A 435 56.27 28.03 -29.29
C LEU A 435 55.47 29.32 -28.99
N PRO A 436 54.39 29.22 -28.23
CA PRO A 436 53.65 30.41 -27.83
C PRO A 436 54.43 31.24 -26.79
N GLN A 437 54.36 32.57 -26.91
CA GLN A 437 54.97 33.53 -25.97
C GLN A 437 56.45 33.26 -25.67
N THR A 438 57.21 32.80 -26.65
CA THR A 438 58.65 32.53 -26.47
C THR A 438 59.46 33.77 -26.83
N GLN A 439 60.27 34.25 -25.86
CA GLN A 439 61.09 35.48 -26.08
C GLN A 439 62.26 35.27 -27.02
N GLN A 440 62.83 34.06 -27.04
CA GLN A 440 64.03 33.74 -27.81
C GLN A 440 63.84 32.48 -28.69
N PRO A 441 62.93 32.48 -29.65
CA PRO A 441 62.64 31.29 -30.46
C PRO A 441 63.83 30.84 -31.33
N LEU A 442 64.68 31.79 -31.77
CA LEU A 442 65.92 31.48 -32.46
C LEU A 442 66.90 30.70 -31.61
N GLN A 443 66.97 30.99 -30.31
CA GLN A 443 67.83 30.25 -29.39
C GLN A 443 67.33 28.81 -29.20
N VAL A 444 65.99 28.61 -29.11
CA VAL A 444 65.37 27.28 -29.05
C VAL A 444 65.68 26.49 -30.32
N ALA A 445 65.55 27.10 -31.48
CA ALA A 445 65.88 26.46 -32.76
C ALA A 445 67.37 26.07 -32.85
N GLU A 446 68.27 26.96 -32.40
CA GLU A 446 69.70 26.65 -32.37
C GLU A 446 70.04 25.53 -31.35
N GLN A 447 69.36 25.50 -30.21
CA GLN A 447 69.46 24.38 -29.25
C GLN A 447 68.97 23.05 -29.87
N CYS A 448 67.88 23.07 -30.64
CA CYS A 448 67.40 21.90 -31.38
C CYS A 448 68.48 21.43 -32.39
N ARG A 449 69.05 22.36 -33.15
CA ARG A 449 70.11 22.04 -34.12
C ARG A 449 71.29 21.39 -33.44
N GLN A 450 71.81 22.00 -32.36
CA GLN A 450 72.92 21.50 -31.59
C GLN A 450 72.58 20.15 -30.94
N ALA A 451 71.40 19.95 -30.42
CA ALA A 451 70.97 18.70 -29.82
C ALA A 451 70.97 17.54 -30.84
N VAL A 452 70.49 17.81 -32.06
CA VAL A 452 70.55 16.80 -33.12
C VAL A 452 71.95 16.53 -33.58
N GLU A 453 72.81 17.57 -33.80
CA GLU A 453 74.24 17.40 -34.14
C GLU A 453 75.00 16.61 -33.03
N ALA A 454 74.65 16.85 -31.78
CA ALA A 454 75.22 16.14 -30.63
C ALA A 454 74.89 14.65 -30.55
N LEU A 455 73.87 14.19 -31.30
CA LEU A 455 73.57 12.75 -31.41
C LEU A 455 74.67 11.98 -32.12
N GLN A 456 75.57 12.68 -32.84
CA GLN A 456 76.68 12.14 -33.57
C GLN A 456 76.33 10.90 -34.43
N LEU A 457 75.15 10.91 -35.02
CA LEU A 457 74.71 9.84 -35.93
C LEU A 457 75.48 9.95 -37.25
N PRO A 458 76.30 8.94 -37.60
CA PRO A 458 77.18 9.02 -38.76
C PRO A 458 76.38 9.22 -40.08
N HIS A 459 76.82 10.20 -40.91
CA HIS A 459 76.28 10.45 -42.24
C HIS A 459 77.42 10.73 -43.23
N ALA A 460 78.04 9.65 -43.68
CA ALA A 460 79.26 9.74 -44.51
C ALA A 460 79.04 10.49 -45.83
N PHE A 461 77.84 10.48 -46.36
CA PHE A 461 77.46 11.03 -47.68
C PHE A 461 76.80 12.40 -47.60
N SER A 462 76.70 13.00 -46.43
CA SER A 462 76.16 14.38 -46.32
C SER A 462 77.24 15.40 -46.70
N GLU A 463 76.83 16.36 -47.50
CA GLU A 463 77.67 17.51 -47.88
C GLU A 463 77.70 18.58 -46.76
N ALA A 464 76.75 18.59 -45.86
CA ALA A 464 76.58 19.56 -44.78
C ALA A 464 77.52 19.27 -43.58
N ALA A 465 77.61 18.00 -43.16
CA ALA A 465 78.47 17.52 -42.08
C ALA A 465 78.61 15.99 -42.16
N LYS A 466 79.64 15.38 -41.45
CA LYS A 466 79.77 13.92 -41.42
C LYS A 466 78.84 13.21 -40.44
N VAL A 467 77.90 13.93 -39.89
CA VAL A 467 76.88 13.45 -38.99
C VAL A 467 75.48 14.00 -39.42
N ILE A 468 74.44 13.41 -38.92
CA ILE A 468 73.08 13.92 -39.11
C ILE A 468 72.97 15.34 -38.52
N THR A 469 72.50 16.26 -39.33
CA THR A 469 72.18 17.65 -38.97
C THR A 469 70.79 18.03 -39.41
N ILE A 470 70.32 19.15 -38.93
CA ILE A 470 69.06 19.72 -39.32
C ILE A 470 69.23 21.16 -39.79
N SER A 471 68.40 21.55 -40.74
CA SER A 471 68.16 22.94 -41.07
C SER A 471 66.84 23.38 -40.42
N ALA A 472 66.78 24.59 -39.89
CA ALA A 472 65.62 25.12 -39.25
C ALA A 472 65.28 26.54 -39.71
N GLY A 473 63.98 26.77 -39.97
CA GLY A 473 63.43 28.10 -40.26
C GLY A 473 62.52 28.53 -39.12
N VAL A 474 62.72 29.74 -38.62
CA VAL A 474 61.96 30.28 -37.48
C VAL A 474 61.16 31.49 -37.97
N CYS A 475 59.88 31.48 -37.68
CA CYS A 475 59.04 32.67 -37.91
C CYS A 475 58.29 33.01 -36.61
N THR A 476 58.21 34.29 -36.30
CA THR A 476 57.47 34.81 -35.14
C THR A 476 56.50 35.87 -35.62
N ARG A 477 55.24 35.73 -35.23
CA ARG A 477 54.19 36.70 -35.51
C ARG A 477 53.42 37.06 -34.23
N MET A 478 52.96 38.32 -34.20
CA MET A 478 51.96 38.78 -33.27
C MET A 478 50.68 38.95 -34.12
N PRO A 479 49.72 38.01 -34.05
CA PRO A 479 48.62 37.99 -35.01
C PRO A 479 47.69 39.18 -34.83
N GLY A 480 47.44 39.93 -35.92
CA GLY A 480 46.36 40.91 -36.00
C GLY A 480 45.03 40.24 -36.38
N VAL A 481 43.94 41.02 -36.34
CA VAL A 481 42.57 40.49 -36.59
C VAL A 481 42.39 39.92 -38.00
N ALA A 482 43.14 40.43 -38.99
CA ALA A 482 43.07 40.01 -40.40
C ALA A 482 44.11 38.94 -40.78
N ASP A 483 45.02 38.59 -39.87
CA ASP A 483 46.08 37.65 -40.17
C ASP A 483 45.63 36.19 -40.06
N ARG A 484 46.22 35.35 -40.90
CA ARG A 484 45.92 33.90 -40.93
C ARG A 484 47.11 33.07 -40.43
N PRO A 485 46.87 31.90 -39.82
CA PRO A 485 47.93 31.01 -39.31
C PRO A 485 48.90 30.58 -40.43
N GLU A 486 48.43 30.45 -41.67
CA GLU A 486 49.23 30.06 -42.85
C GLU A 486 50.43 31.01 -43.08
N ALA A 487 50.29 32.29 -42.76
CA ALA A 487 51.35 33.27 -42.92
C ALA A 487 52.58 32.96 -41.98
N LEU A 488 52.33 32.30 -40.83
CA LEU A 488 53.38 31.85 -39.92
C LEU A 488 54.10 30.62 -40.49
N THR A 489 53.34 29.69 -41.05
CA THR A 489 53.89 28.48 -41.68
C THR A 489 54.68 28.80 -42.91
N GLU A 490 54.15 29.64 -43.80
CA GLU A 490 54.83 30.12 -45.02
C GLU A 490 56.12 30.89 -44.70
N GLY A 491 56.10 31.70 -43.62
CA GLY A 491 57.30 32.42 -43.19
C GLY A 491 58.38 31.54 -42.65
N ALA A 492 57.98 30.49 -41.88
CA ALA A 492 58.93 29.53 -41.35
C ALA A 492 59.51 28.59 -42.43
N ASP A 493 58.69 28.18 -43.40
CA ASP A 493 59.10 27.37 -44.54
C ASP A 493 60.08 28.13 -45.41
N HIS A 494 59.81 29.43 -45.69
CA HIS A 494 60.73 30.25 -46.45
C HIS A 494 62.10 30.41 -45.77
N ALA A 495 62.09 30.61 -44.43
CA ALA A 495 63.33 30.68 -43.67
C ALA A 495 64.05 29.33 -43.65
N LEU A 496 63.33 28.18 -43.60
CA LEU A 496 63.90 26.84 -43.71
C LEU A 496 64.55 26.62 -45.06
N TYR A 497 63.91 27.08 -46.15
CA TYR A 497 64.45 27.02 -47.50
C TYR A 497 65.78 27.83 -47.60
N GLU A 498 65.81 29.02 -47.02
CA GLU A 498 67.02 29.84 -47.00
C GLU A 498 68.16 29.15 -46.20
N ALA A 499 67.80 28.44 -45.07
CA ALA A 499 68.78 27.68 -44.30
C ALA A 499 69.39 26.56 -45.14
N LYS A 500 68.59 25.85 -45.94
CA LYS A 500 69.04 24.80 -46.85
C LYS A 500 69.94 25.34 -47.97
N GLU A 501 69.57 26.43 -48.61
CA GLU A 501 70.32 27.05 -49.71
C GLU A 501 71.63 27.66 -49.25
N THR A 502 71.69 28.24 -48.09
CA THR A 502 72.92 28.92 -47.61
C THR A 502 73.95 27.96 -46.96
N GLY A 503 73.77 26.63 -47.14
CA GLY A 503 74.77 25.63 -46.77
C GLY A 503 74.36 24.69 -45.66
N ARG A 504 73.05 24.56 -45.27
CA ARG A 504 72.47 23.64 -44.32
C ARG A 504 73.04 23.75 -42.91
N ASN A 505 72.70 22.83 -42.01
CA ASN A 505 73.12 22.78 -40.60
C ASN A 505 73.07 24.16 -39.90
N ARG A 506 72.00 24.88 -40.05
CA ARG A 506 71.80 26.25 -39.51
C ARG A 506 70.35 26.61 -39.27
N VAL A 507 70.22 27.68 -38.54
CA VAL A 507 68.93 28.33 -38.29
C VAL A 507 68.85 29.64 -39.05
N LYS A 508 67.70 29.90 -39.68
CA LYS A 508 67.35 31.18 -40.28
C LYS A 508 66.05 31.68 -39.69
N SER A 509 65.90 33.00 -39.66
CA SER A 509 64.61 33.62 -39.27
C SER A 509 63.94 34.27 -40.46
N CYS A 510 62.61 34.22 -40.50
CA CYS A 510 61.86 34.99 -41.45
C CYS A 510 62.15 36.51 -41.29
N ALA A 511 62.18 37.23 -42.41
CA ALA A 511 62.30 38.70 -42.39
C ALA A 511 61.13 39.26 -41.54
N ARG A 512 61.40 40.20 -40.62
CA ARG A 512 60.32 40.96 -40.00
C ARG A 512 59.60 41.70 -41.13
N PRO A 513 58.25 41.55 -41.23
CA PRO A 513 57.51 42.54 -42.04
C PRO A 513 57.66 43.88 -41.31
N ASP A 514 58.09 44.90 -42.04
CA ASP A 514 58.17 46.30 -41.61
C ASP A 514 56.80 46.83 -41.16
#